data_721f09d4197bcdf8cc8d875efc85c1f3
#
_entry.id   721f09d4197bcdf8cc8d875efc85c1f3
#
_cell.length_a   1.000
_cell.length_b   1.000
_cell.length_c   1.000
_cell.angle_alpha   90.00
_cell.angle_beta   90.00
_cell.angle_gamma   90.00
#
_symmetry.space_group_name_H-M   'P 1'
#
loop_
_entity.id
_entity.type
_entity.pdbx_description
1 polymer ?
#
loop_
_entity_poly.entity_id
_entity_poly.type
_entity_poly.pdbx_seq_one_letter_code
_entity_poly.pdbx_strand_id
1 'polypeptide(L)'
;MRSRIRNTMMILCFALILSFVSCSNTRVDEKKQIYIGVTCYDQKDTFIGELIETFKKECASLDTDKYDISMTIMDAAGSQRAQDDQVQEMIEDGCNVLCINLADRTDLSHIINAAMEKDIPIIFFNREPVDEDLNRWDKLYYVGARAKQSGQMQGELIADYIKNNPGVDKNGDGRIQYVILEGEMGHQDAIVRTESVTESMKNNGLQIEKLSCQIANWNRAQAQNRMTQLIGQYKNCIELVIANNDAMALGAMDAYEKLGVTESNVPAFFGVDGTDDGLEAVQQSKLAATVYNDKEGQARAMAQLAYLAATGGSMKNIKFEDKKYVYLPYEKVTPDNVNEFVKDEQ
;
A
#
# COMPACT_ATOMS: atom_id res chain seq x y z
N MET A 1 83.59 30.14 -12.24
CA MET A 1 83.14 28.96 -11.47
C MET A 1 81.87 29.17 -10.70
N ARG A 2 81.53 30.34 -10.14
CA ARG A 2 80.31 30.60 -9.35
C ARG A 2 78.97 30.62 -10.20
N SER A 3 78.99 30.89 -11.49
CA SER A 3 77.79 30.98 -12.31
C SER A 3 77.24 29.58 -12.76
N ARG A 4 78.12 28.59 -12.92
CA ARG A 4 77.73 27.22 -13.32
C ARG A 4 77.07 26.45 -12.21
N ILE A 5 77.47 26.68 -10.94
CA ILE A 5 76.90 25.99 -9.75
C ILE A 5 75.48 26.50 -9.49
N ARG A 6 75.22 27.80 -9.77
CA ARG A 6 73.86 28.38 -9.52
C ARG A 6 72.80 27.88 -10.52
N ASN A 7 73.21 27.64 -11.77
CA ASN A 7 72.31 27.09 -12.79
C ASN A 7 72.03 25.60 -12.59
N THR A 8 73.00 24.83 -12.07
CA THR A 8 72.80 23.41 -11.78
C THR A 8 71.93 23.20 -10.57
N MET A 9 72.03 24.07 -9.57
CA MET A 9 71.14 24.02 -8.36
C MET A 9 69.69 24.45 -8.66
N MET A 10 69.51 25.40 -9.63
CA MET A 10 68.15 25.82 -10.06
C MET A 10 67.44 24.74 -10.89
N ILE A 11 68.19 23.96 -11.69
CA ILE A 11 67.63 22.84 -12.50
C ILE A 11 67.28 21.64 -11.58
N LEU A 12 68.08 21.40 -10.49
CA LEU A 12 67.79 20.34 -9.53
C LEU A 12 66.54 20.68 -8.66
N CYS A 13 66.33 21.94 -8.29
CA CYS A 13 65.13 22.38 -7.58
C CYS A 13 63.86 22.31 -8.46
N PHE A 14 63.97 22.54 -9.79
CA PHE A 14 62.84 22.41 -10.69
C PHE A 14 62.47 20.94 -11.02
N ALA A 15 63.47 20.03 -10.97
CA ALA A 15 63.24 18.59 -11.15
C ALA A 15 62.63 17.93 -9.88
N LEU A 16 62.85 18.50 -8.68
CA LEU A 16 62.27 18.01 -7.42
C LEU A 16 60.82 18.50 -7.19
N ILE A 17 60.36 19.58 -7.87
CA ILE A 17 58.99 20.09 -7.77
C ILE A 17 58.04 19.34 -8.74
N LEU A 18 58.60 18.71 -9.79
CA LEU A 18 57.79 17.92 -10.74
C LEU A 18 57.50 16.48 -10.32
N SER A 19 58.08 16.01 -9.18
CA SER A 19 57.88 14.64 -8.72
C SER A 19 56.83 14.49 -7.57
N PHE A 20 56.13 15.57 -7.19
CA PHE A 20 55.09 15.53 -6.15
C PHE A 20 53.66 15.86 -6.66
N VAL A 21 53.45 15.92 -7.94
CA VAL A 21 52.08 15.93 -8.50
C VAL A 21 51.76 14.54 -9.07
N SER A 22 51.97 13.50 -8.27
CA SER A 22 51.20 12.27 -8.39
C SER A 22 49.89 12.52 -7.64
N CYS A 23 49.03 13.34 -8.25
CA CYS A 23 47.61 13.27 -7.91
C CYS A 23 47.20 11.83 -8.13
N SER A 24 47.06 11.06 -7.08
CA SER A 24 46.19 9.90 -7.09
C SER A 24 44.82 10.47 -7.43
N ASN A 25 44.48 10.46 -8.71
CA ASN A 25 43.10 10.51 -9.14
C ASN A 25 42.45 9.22 -8.64
N THR A 26 42.13 9.17 -7.34
CA THR A 26 41.01 8.37 -6.89
C THR A 26 39.80 8.97 -7.63
N ARG A 27 39.50 8.44 -8.85
CA ARG A 27 38.17 8.58 -9.40
C ARG A 27 37.25 8.02 -8.32
N VAL A 28 36.64 8.89 -7.56
CA VAL A 28 35.41 8.56 -6.85
C VAL A 28 34.48 8.26 -8.02
N ASP A 29 34.21 6.98 -8.29
CA ASP A 29 33.19 6.61 -9.27
C ASP A 29 31.91 7.29 -8.77
N GLU A 30 31.40 8.26 -9.50
CA GLU A 30 30.14 8.91 -9.19
C GLU A 30 29.06 7.83 -9.14
N LYS A 31 28.31 7.79 -8.03
CA LYS A 31 27.18 6.89 -7.88
C LYS A 31 26.20 7.12 -9.04
N LYS A 32 25.70 6.04 -9.61
CA LYS A 32 24.64 6.11 -10.61
C LYS A 32 23.34 6.47 -9.94
N GLN A 33 22.64 7.46 -10.45
CA GLN A 33 21.35 7.86 -9.95
C GLN A 33 20.27 6.90 -10.42
N ILE A 34 19.40 6.48 -9.50
CA ILE A 34 18.13 5.84 -9.78
C ILE A 34 17.05 6.82 -9.32
N TYR A 35 16.27 7.31 -10.27
CA TYR A 35 15.17 8.21 -9.99
C TYR A 35 13.84 7.47 -10.18
N ILE A 36 13.09 7.31 -9.08
CA ILE A 36 11.80 6.62 -9.03
C ILE A 36 10.68 7.65 -9.03
N GLY A 37 9.81 7.60 -10.05
CA GLY A 37 8.57 8.37 -10.05
C GLY A 37 7.44 7.57 -9.39
N VAL A 38 6.76 8.14 -8.41
CA VAL A 38 5.61 7.53 -7.74
C VAL A 38 4.38 8.43 -7.87
N THR A 39 3.27 7.87 -8.32
CA THR A 39 1.98 8.55 -8.24
C THR A 39 0.93 7.61 -7.63
N CYS A 40 0.08 8.16 -6.77
CA CYS A 40 -1.02 7.42 -6.15
C CYS A 40 -2.36 8.12 -6.37
N TYR A 41 -3.44 7.34 -6.27
CA TYR A 41 -4.78 7.85 -6.49
C TYR A 41 -5.20 8.88 -5.43
N ASP A 42 -4.83 8.66 -4.16
CA ASP A 42 -5.10 9.57 -3.03
C ASP A 42 -4.11 9.27 -1.90
N GLN A 43 -3.25 10.22 -1.54
CA GLN A 43 -2.30 10.10 -0.41
C GLN A 43 -2.98 10.12 0.97
N LYS A 44 -4.25 10.52 1.03
CA LYS A 44 -5.02 10.53 2.28
C LYS A 44 -5.62 9.17 2.62
N ASP A 45 -5.58 8.20 1.69
CA ASP A 45 -5.87 6.81 2.01
C ASP A 45 -4.81 6.28 2.97
N THR A 46 -5.24 5.82 4.15
CA THR A 46 -4.34 5.43 5.24
C THR A 46 -3.41 4.29 4.80
N PHE A 47 -3.95 3.24 4.16
CA PHE A 47 -3.14 2.11 3.71
C PHE A 47 -2.11 2.52 2.66
N ILE A 48 -2.51 3.34 1.68
CA ILE A 48 -1.61 3.82 0.62
C ILE A 48 -0.51 4.72 1.22
N GLY A 49 -0.86 5.58 2.17
CA GLY A 49 0.11 6.41 2.89
C GLY A 49 1.16 5.57 3.62
N GLU A 50 0.74 4.57 4.41
CA GLU A 50 1.63 3.66 5.13
C GLU A 50 2.50 2.81 4.18
N LEU A 51 1.93 2.30 3.09
CA LEU A 51 2.65 1.54 2.07
C LEU A 51 3.75 2.38 1.41
N ILE A 52 3.45 3.63 1.02
CA ILE A 52 4.42 4.53 0.41
C ILE A 52 5.55 4.89 1.38
N GLU A 53 5.23 5.18 2.66
CA GLU A 53 6.27 5.45 3.67
C GLU A 53 7.17 4.23 3.90
N THR A 54 6.60 3.02 3.91
CA THR A 54 7.37 1.78 4.00
C THR A 54 8.22 1.56 2.74
N PHE A 55 7.67 1.85 1.57
CA PHE A 55 8.40 1.78 0.30
C PHE A 55 9.62 2.71 0.27
N LYS A 56 9.49 3.95 0.78
CA LYS A 56 10.64 4.88 0.94
C LYS A 56 11.75 4.27 1.79
N LYS A 57 11.39 3.66 2.93
CA LYS A 57 12.36 3.01 3.84
C LYS A 57 13.06 1.83 3.16
N GLU A 58 12.31 0.99 2.44
CA GLU A 58 12.87 -0.14 1.69
C GLU A 58 13.82 0.33 0.58
N CYS A 59 13.45 1.39 -0.16
CA CYS A 59 14.32 1.98 -1.19
C CYS A 59 15.61 2.54 -0.59
N ALA A 60 15.55 3.25 0.53
CA ALA A 60 16.72 3.79 1.22
C ALA A 60 17.68 2.67 1.67
N SER A 61 17.16 1.47 2.00
CA SER A 61 17.98 0.30 2.35
C SER A 61 18.73 -0.30 1.16
N LEU A 62 18.33 0.02 -0.07
CA LEU A 62 18.96 -0.43 -1.31
C LEU A 62 20.02 0.53 -1.84
N ASP A 63 20.24 1.68 -1.19
CA ASP A 63 21.37 2.55 -1.49
C ASP A 63 22.68 1.80 -1.31
N THR A 64 23.55 1.95 -2.28
CA THR A 64 24.85 1.28 -2.29
C THR A 64 25.97 2.27 -2.64
N ASP A 65 27.22 1.84 -2.57
CA ASP A 65 28.33 2.64 -3.07
C ASP A 65 28.25 2.90 -4.59
N LYS A 66 27.44 2.13 -5.31
CA LYS A 66 27.28 2.20 -6.76
C LYS A 66 26.07 3.00 -7.21
N TYR A 67 24.99 2.95 -6.43
CA TYR A 67 23.70 3.57 -6.78
C TYR A 67 23.23 4.46 -5.64
N ASP A 68 22.63 5.58 -6.01
CA ASP A 68 21.95 6.53 -5.14
C ASP A 68 20.48 6.63 -5.60
N ILE A 69 19.53 6.42 -4.69
CA ILE A 69 18.09 6.34 -5.03
C ILE A 69 17.40 7.61 -4.60
N SER A 70 16.80 8.30 -5.55
CA SER A 70 15.93 9.45 -5.32
C SER A 70 14.50 9.16 -5.75
N MET A 71 13.53 9.88 -5.19
CA MET A 71 12.11 9.61 -5.43
C MET A 71 11.29 10.89 -5.45
N THR A 72 10.38 11.01 -6.40
CA THR A 72 9.30 12.00 -6.39
C THR A 72 7.97 11.29 -6.20
N ILE A 73 7.13 11.82 -5.31
CA ILE A 73 5.81 11.26 -5.01
C ILE A 73 4.76 12.32 -5.26
N MET A 74 3.76 11.97 -6.08
CA MET A 74 2.67 12.85 -6.47
C MET A 74 1.31 12.24 -6.12
N ASP A 75 0.36 13.09 -5.73
CA ASP A 75 -1.01 12.74 -5.39
C ASP A 75 -1.95 13.12 -6.55
N ALA A 76 -2.60 12.14 -7.15
CA ALA A 76 -3.57 12.38 -8.23
C ALA A 76 -4.93 12.88 -7.72
N ALA A 77 -5.17 12.81 -6.40
CA ALA A 77 -6.41 13.25 -5.75
C ALA A 77 -7.69 12.71 -6.43
N GLY A 78 -7.68 11.45 -6.84
CA GLY A 78 -8.77 10.76 -7.52
C GLY A 78 -8.95 11.10 -9.01
N SER A 79 -8.04 11.86 -9.62
CA SER A 79 -8.15 12.31 -10.99
C SER A 79 -7.21 11.54 -11.93
N GLN A 80 -7.77 10.74 -12.86
CA GLN A 80 -6.97 10.07 -13.90
C GLN A 80 -6.18 11.07 -14.75
N ARG A 81 -6.81 12.19 -15.14
CA ARG A 81 -6.11 13.23 -15.90
C ARG A 81 -4.92 13.82 -15.15
N ALA A 82 -5.09 14.08 -13.84
CA ALA A 82 -3.96 14.59 -13.04
C ALA A 82 -2.85 13.53 -12.96
N GLN A 83 -3.20 12.26 -12.88
CA GLN A 83 -2.23 11.17 -12.87
C GLN A 83 -1.48 11.05 -14.20
N ASP A 84 -2.18 11.20 -15.34
CA ASP A 84 -1.54 11.23 -16.67
C ASP A 84 -0.53 12.38 -16.79
N ASP A 85 -0.93 13.60 -16.37
CA ASP A 85 -0.06 14.78 -16.37
C ASP A 85 1.16 14.58 -15.45
N GLN A 86 0.99 13.98 -14.27
CA GLN A 86 2.07 13.65 -13.32
C GLN A 86 3.04 12.63 -13.89
N VAL A 87 2.54 11.59 -14.56
CA VAL A 87 3.40 10.58 -15.22
C VAL A 87 4.23 11.23 -16.32
N GLN A 88 3.62 12.11 -17.12
CA GLN A 88 4.34 12.85 -18.16
C GLN A 88 5.46 13.73 -17.56
N GLU A 89 5.18 14.47 -16.48
CA GLU A 89 6.16 15.29 -15.76
C GLU A 89 7.34 14.45 -15.24
N MET A 90 7.06 13.33 -14.54
CA MET A 90 8.12 12.45 -14.04
C MET A 90 8.98 11.84 -15.15
N ILE A 91 8.39 11.53 -16.31
CA ILE A 91 9.12 11.06 -17.49
C ILE A 91 10.03 12.16 -18.04
N GLU A 92 9.54 13.40 -18.14
CA GLU A 92 10.31 14.57 -18.61
C GLU A 92 11.45 14.93 -17.65
N ASP A 93 11.25 14.74 -16.35
CA ASP A 93 12.27 14.88 -15.30
C ASP A 93 13.31 13.75 -15.30
N GLY A 94 13.11 12.72 -16.13
CA GLY A 94 14.08 11.66 -16.38
C GLY A 94 14.03 10.52 -15.37
N CYS A 95 12.85 10.16 -14.86
CA CYS A 95 12.71 8.98 -14.01
C CYS A 95 13.15 7.71 -14.75
N ASN A 96 13.69 6.75 -13.99
CA ASN A 96 14.18 5.47 -14.52
C ASN A 96 13.14 4.35 -14.40
N VAL A 97 12.17 4.54 -13.52
CA VAL A 97 11.06 3.61 -13.25
C VAL A 97 9.89 4.36 -12.66
N LEU A 98 8.68 3.93 -12.98
CA LEU A 98 7.43 4.46 -12.44
C LEU A 98 6.79 3.43 -11.50
N CYS A 99 6.31 3.88 -10.33
CA CYS A 99 5.45 3.12 -9.43
C CYS A 99 4.09 3.80 -9.37
N ILE A 100 3.02 3.13 -9.80
CA ILE A 100 1.72 3.76 -10.01
C ILE A 100 0.61 3.02 -9.27
N ASN A 101 -0.03 3.71 -8.33
CA ASN A 101 -1.30 3.29 -7.76
C ASN A 101 -2.43 4.02 -8.49
N LEU A 102 -3.19 3.28 -9.28
CA LEU A 102 -4.07 3.82 -10.31
C LEU A 102 -5.24 4.64 -9.76
N ALA A 103 -5.52 5.79 -10.38
CA ALA A 103 -6.75 6.53 -10.17
C ALA A 103 -7.92 5.81 -10.85
N ASP A 104 -7.76 5.41 -12.12
CA ASP A 104 -8.71 4.57 -12.85
C ASP A 104 -7.98 3.38 -13.47
N ARG A 105 -8.36 2.15 -13.08
CA ARG A 105 -7.74 0.92 -13.57
C ARG A 105 -8.11 0.56 -15.01
N THR A 106 -9.06 1.26 -15.60
CA THR A 106 -9.60 0.97 -16.94
C THR A 106 -9.16 1.96 -18.02
N ASP A 107 -8.43 3.02 -17.64
CA ASP A 107 -7.94 4.06 -18.56
C ASP A 107 -6.43 4.29 -18.41
N LEU A 108 -5.63 3.32 -18.86
CA LEU A 108 -4.16 3.30 -18.73
C LEU A 108 -3.40 3.62 -20.01
N SER A 109 -4.11 3.82 -21.10
CA SER A 109 -3.48 3.89 -22.43
C SER A 109 -2.48 5.04 -22.54
N HIS A 110 -2.77 6.21 -21.93
CA HIS A 110 -1.86 7.35 -21.93
C HIS A 110 -0.58 7.05 -21.14
N ILE A 111 -0.72 6.55 -19.93
CA ILE A 111 0.38 6.19 -19.04
C ILE A 111 1.30 5.15 -19.68
N ILE A 112 0.71 4.04 -20.16
CA ILE A 112 1.49 2.95 -20.76
C ILE A 112 2.22 3.41 -22.03
N ASN A 113 1.55 4.15 -22.91
CA ASN A 113 2.15 4.62 -24.16
C ASN A 113 3.30 5.61 -23.90
N ALA A 114 3.15 6.56 -22.97
CA ALA A 114 4.19 7.51 -22.60
C ALA A 114 5.45 6.81 -22.05
N ALA A 115 5.26 5.84 -21.16
CA ALA A 115 6.36 5.06 -20.60
C ALA A 115 7.04 4.15 -21.65
N MET A 116 6.26 3.49 -22.51
CA MET A 116 6.80 2.68 -23.62
C MET A 116 7.66 3.48 -24.58
N GLU A 117 7.23 4.71 -24.95
CA GLU A 117 7.99 5.59 -25.84
C GLU A 117 9.40 5.91 -25.32
N LYS A 118 9.53 6.01 -24.01
CA LYS A 118 10.79 6.32 -23.32
C LYS A 118 11.50 5.10 -22.74
N ASP A 119 10.94 3.92 -22.97
CA ASP A 119 11.46 2.64 -22.45
C ASP A 119 11.54 2.56 -20.91
N ILE A 120 10.65 3.29 -20.18
CA ILE A 120 10.58 3.40 -18.72
C ILE A 120 9.64 2.32 -18.15
N PRO A 121 10.11 1.34 -17.36
CA PRO A 121 9.28 0.30 -16.79
C PRO A 121 8.26 0.86 -15.79
N ILE A 122 7.10 0.21 -15.69
CA ILE A 122 6.05 0.55 -14.73
C ILE A 122 5.80 -0.62 -13.77
N ILE A 123 5.71 -0.29 -12.48
CA ILE A 123 5.23 -1.16 -11.43
C ILE A 123 3.91 -0.59 -10.93
N PHE A 124 2.81 -1.19 -11.33
CA PHE A 124 1.52 -0.91 -10.73
C PHE A 124 1.42 -1.53 -9.35
N PHE A 125 0.79 -0.87 -8.40
CA PHE A 125 0.64 -1.41 -7.06
C PHE A 125 -0.75 -1.18 -6.47
N ASN A 126 -1.18 -2.07 -5.59
CA ASN A 126 -2.45 -2.11 -4.90
C ASN A 126 -3.66 -2.21 -5.85
N ARG A 127 -3.98 -1.19 -6.66
CA ARG A 127 -5.06 -1.24 -7.66
C ARG A 127 -4.58 -1.98 -8.91
N GLU A 128 -5.12 -3.18 -9.09
CA GLU A 128 -4.71 -4.07 -10.18
C GLU A 128 -5.23 -3.59 -11.54
N PRO A 129 -4.35 -3.41 -12.55
CA PRO A 129 -4.76 -3.15 -13.92
C PRO A 129 -5.62 -4.29 -14.48
N VAL A 130 -6.33 -4.06 -15.58
CA VAL A 130 -6.91 -5.16 -16.34
C VAL A 130 -5.81 -5.95 -17.05
N ASP A 131 -6.00 -7.27 -17.20
CA ASP A 131 -4.99 -8.18 -17.75
C ASP A 131 -4.52 -7.76 -19.14
N GLU A 132 -5.45 -7.27 -19.98
CA GLU A 132 -5.16 -6.81 -21.34
C GLU A 132 -4.14 -5.68 -21.34
N ASP A 133 -4.26 -4.71 -20.41
CA ASP A 133 -3.33 -3.59 -20.33
C ASP A 133 -1.97 -4.02 -19.79
N LEU A 134 -1.92 -4.85 -18.75
CA LEU A 134 -0.66 -5.33 -18.19
C LEU A 134 0.13 -6.17 -19.21
N ASN A 135 -0.55 -6.83 -20.14
CA ASN A 135 0.06 -7.65 -21.18
C ASN A 135 0.49 -6.88 -22.43
N ARG A 136 0.27 -5.56 -22.51
CA ARG A 136 0.65 -4.73 -23.68
C ARG A 136 2.15 -4.59 -23.86
N TRP A 137 2.92 -4.71 -22.76
CA TRP A 137 4.38 -4.52 -22.80
C TRP A 137 5.08 -5.35 -21.72
N ASP A 138 6.29 -5.83 -22.02
CA ASP A 138 7.03 -6.74 -21.15
C ASP A 138 7.59 -6.07 -19.87
N LYS A 139 7.67 -4.73 -19.82
CA LYS A 139 8.16 -3.97 -18.67
C LYS A 139 7.03 -3.42 -17.79
N LEU A 140 5.85 -4.03 -17.84
CA LEU A 140 4.75 -3.74 -16.94
C LEU A 140 4.65 -4.83 -15.89
N TYR A 141 4.59 -4.45 -14.62
CA TYR A 141 4.52 -5.35 -13.46
C TYR A 141 3.42 -4.91 -12.51
N TYR A 142 2.96 -5.81 -11.67
CA TYR A 142 2.00 -5.52 -10.61
C TYR A 142 2.48 -6.10 -9.28
N VAL A 143 2.31 -5.33 -8.19
CA VAL A 143 2.52 -5.77 -6.81
C VAL A 143 1.26 -5.45 -6.01
N GLY A 144 0.70 -6.45 -5.34
CA GLY A 144 -0.50 -6.26 -4.52
C GLY A 144 -0.93 -7.55 -3.82
N ALA A 145 -2.22 -7.64 -3.52
CA ALA A 145 -2.80 -8.79 -2.84
C ALA A 145 -4.17 -9.14 -3.45
N ARG A 146 -4.67 -10.37 -3.20
CA ARG A 146 -5.93 -10.85 -3.79
C ARG A 146 -7.12 -10.48 -2.90
N ALA A 147 -7.91 -9.49 -3.30
CA ALA A 147 -9.07 -9.01 -2.54
C ALA A 147 -10.03 -10.11 -2.08
N LYS A 148 -10.22 -11.17 -2.89
CA LYS A 148 -11.08 -12.30 -2.54
C LYS A 148 -10.60 -13.01 -1.27
N GLN A 149 -9.27 -13.16 -1.11
CA GLN A 149 -8.69 -13.79 0.08
C GLN A 149 -9.03 -13.00 1.35
N SER A 150 -8.91 -11.65 1.29
CA SER A 150 -9.21 -10.82 2.47
C SER A 150 -10.68 -10.92 2.90
N GLY A 151 -11.64 -10.87 1.96
CA GLY A 151 -13.04 -11.03 2.30
C GLY A 151 -13.38 -12.42 2.83
N GLN A 152 -12.76 -13.47 2.28
CA GLN A 152 -12.90 -14.84 2.81
C GLN A 152 -12.39 -14.93 4.25
N MET A 153 -11.19 -14.42 4.52
CA MET A 153 -10.60 -14.41 5.87
C MET A 153 -11.43 -13.57 6.85
N GLN A 154 -11.93 -12.41 6.41
CA GLN A 154 -12.80 -11.58 7.23
C GLN A 154 -14.09 -12.34 7.62
N GLY A 155 -14.71 -13.05 6.67
CA GLY A 155 -15.89 -13.86 6.96
C GLY A 155 -15.63 -15.04 7.90
N GLU A 156 -14.45 -15.68 7.81
CA GLU A 156 -14.01 -16.72 8.74
C GLU A 156 -13.76 -16.15 10.13
N LEU A 157 -13.10 -14.99 10.26
CA LEU A 157 -12.89 -14.28 11.54
C LEU A 157 -14.24 -13.93 12.21
N ILE A 158 -15.20 -13.44 11.43
CA ILE A 158 -16.55 -13.13 11.90
C ILE A 158 -17.23 -14.40 12.43
N ALA A 159 -17.16 -15.52 11.69
CA ALA A 159 -17.80 -16.76 12.08
C ALA A 159 -17.18 -17.32 13.38
N ASP A 160 -15.86 -17.31 13.50
CA ASP A 160 -15.15 -17.74 14.70
C ASP A 160 -15.50 -16.84 15.90
N TYR A 161 -15.56 -15.52 15.68
CA TYR A 161 -15.92 -14.56 16.71
C TYR A 161 -17.35 -14.80 17.25
N ILE A 162 -18.34 -14.93 16.36
CA ILE A 162 -19.76 -15.15 16.74
C ILE A 162 -19.92 -16.47 17.48
N LYS A 163 -19.24 -17.54 17.03
CA LYS A 163 -19.25 -18.83 17.71
C LYS A 163 -18.77 -18.74 19.16
N ASN A 164 -17.76 -17.91 19.42
CA ASN A 164 -17.19 -17.72 20.75
C ASN A 164 -17.92 -16.64 21.57
N ASN A 165 -18.77 -15.82 20.94
CA ASN A 165 -19.49 -14.71 21.55
C ASN A 165 -20.98 -14.77 21.15
N PRO A 166 -21.77 -15.75 21.69
CA PRO A 166 -23.17 -15.92 21.30
C PRO A 166 -24.07 -14.72 21.63
N GLY A 167 -23.63 -13.79 22.49
CA GLY A 167 -24.33 -12.54 22.80
C GLY A 167 -24.27 -11.49 21.68
N VAL A 168 -23.61 -11.77 20.53
CA VAL A 168 -23.66 -10.91 19.33
C VAL A 168 -25.08 -10.89 18.77
N ASP A 169 -25.80 -12.03 18.77
CA ASP A 169 -27.25 -12.10 18.49
C ASP A 169 -28.00 -11.49 19.67
N LYS A 170 -28.19 -10.18 19.67
CA LYS A 170 -28.76 -9.40 20.77
C LYS A 170 -30.25 -9.60 20.93
N ASN A 171 -30.95 -9.87 19.81
CA ASN A 171 -32.40 -10.08 19.82
C ASN A 171 -32.80 -11.56 19.99
N GLY A 172 -31.85 -12.51 19.90
CA GLY A 172 -32.05 -13.93 20.07
C GLY A 172 -32.85 -14.62 18.98
N ASP A 173 -32.88 -14.05 17.77
CA ASP A 173 -33.68 -14.61 16.66
C ASP A 173 -32.90 -15.65 15.81
N GLY A 174 -31.65 -15.91 16.15
CA GLY A 174 -30.78 -16.87 15.48
C GLY A 174 -30.18 -16.34 14.18
N ARG A 175 -30.29 -15.05 13.91
CA ARG A 175 -29.70 -14.36 12.76
C ARG A 175 -28.79 -13.24 13.27
N ILE A 176 -27.83 -12.87 12.45
CA ILE A 176 -26.95 -11.74 12.73
C ILE A 176 -27.30 -10.60 11.77
N GLN A 177 -27.84 -9.52 12.33
CA GLN A 177 -28.16 -8.32 11.59
C GLN A 177 -26.93 -7.46 11.39
N TYR A 178 -26.55 -7.24 10.12
CA TYR A 178 -25.30 -6.54 9.82
C TYR A 178 -25.45 -5.41 8.82
N VAL A 179 -24.50 -4.49 8.88
CA VAL A 179 -24.27 -3.46 7.86
C VAL A 179 -22.89 -3.61 7.24
N ILE A 180 -22.75 -3.22 5.97
CA ILE A 180 -21.45 -3.15 5.27
C ILE A 180 -21.12 -1.70 4.99
N LEU A 181 -19.88 -1.30 5.27
CA LEU A 181 -19.24 -0.09 4.77
C LEU A 181 -18.32 -0.48 3.63
N GLU A 182 -18.76 -0.16 2.42
CA GLU A 182 -18.07 -0.52 1.18
C GLU A 182 -17.11 0.60 0.76
N GLY A 183 -16.01 0.24 0.10
CA GLY A 183 -15.05 1.18 -0.43
C GLY A 183 -15.62 2.09 -1.52
N GLU A 184 -14.81 2.41 -2.51
CA GLU A 184 -15.19 3.28 -3.62
C GLU A 184 -16.10 2.57 -4.61
N MET A 185 -17.11 3.30 -5.13
CA MET A 185 -18.05 2.75 -6.11
C MET A 185 -17.31 2.29 -7.38
N GLY A 186 -17.57 1.04 -7.79
CA GLY A 186 -16.97 0.46 -8.99
C GLY A 186 -15.53 -0.05 -8.79
N HIS A 187 -14.96 0.15 -7.61
CA HIS A 187 -13.64 -0.40 -7.28
C HIS A 187 -13.72 -1.92 -7.13
N GLN A 188 -12.87 -2.64 -7.88
CA GLN A 188 -12.88 -4.11 -7.90
C GLN A 188 -12.76 -4.71 -6.48
N ASP A 189 -11.80 -4.23 -5.69
CA ASP A 189 -11.57 -4.79 -4.35
C ASP A 189 -12.76 -4.55 -3.42
N ALA A 190 -13.44 -3.38 -3.51
CA ALA A 190 -14.62 -3.10 -2.71
C ALA A 190 -15.73 -4.14 -3.00
N ILE A 191 -16.01 -4.36 -4.28
CA ILE A 191 -17.02 -5.33 -4.73
C ILE A 191 -16.64 -6.74 -4.28
N VAL A 192 -15.40 -7.17 -4.58
CA VAL A 192 -14.93 -8.52 -4.28
C VAL A 192 -14.86 -8.80 -2.78
N ARG A 193 -14.39 -7.84 -1.95
CA ARG A 193 -14.39 -7.95 -0.48
C ARG A 193 -15.83 -8.09 0.05
N THR A 194 -16.75 -7.23 -0.41
CA THR A 194 -18.17 -7.24 0.00
C THR A 194 -18.88 -8.56 -0.35
N GLU A 195 -18.64 -9.11 -1.54
CA GLU A 195 -19.21 -10.37 -1.96
C GLU A 195 -18.59 -11.55 -1.20
N SER A 196 -17.27 -11.62 -1.14
CA SER A 196 -16.57 -12.76 -0.56
C SER A 196 -16.72 -12.87 0.95
N VAL A 197 -16.82 -11.76 1.70
CA VAL A 197 -17.12 -11.81 3.13
C VAL A 197 -18.52 -12.37 3.40
N THR A 198 -19.50 -11.93 2.61
CA THR A 198 -20.88 -12.41 2.73
C THR A 198 -21.00 -13.91 2.40
N GLU A 199 -20.32 -14.34 1.31
CA GLU A 199 -20.23 -15.74 0.93
C GLU A 199 -19.56 -16.58 2.02
N SER A 200 -18.42 -16.10 2.54
CA SER A 200 -17.66 -16.80 3.57
C SER A 200 -18.45 -16.98 4.87
N MET A 201 -19.15 -15.94 5.35
CA MET A 201 -20.01 -16.06 6.53
C MET A 201 -21.09 -17.14 6.35
N LYS A 202 -21.76 -17.19 5.18
CA LYS A 202 -22.75 -18.22 4.86
C LYS A 202 -22.14 -19.62 4.81
N ASN A 203 -20.99 -19.76 4.15
CA ASN A 203 -20.29 -21.04 4.03
C ASN A 203 -19.83 -21.58 5.41
N ASN A 204 -19.60 -20.69 6.39
CA ASN A 204 -19.31 -21.04 7.78
C ASN A 204 -20.58 -21.24 8.64
N GLY A 205 -21.75 -21.31 8.01
CA GLY A 205 -23.01 -21.72 8.66
C GLY A 205 -23.76 -20.60 9.36
N LEU A 206 -23.32 -19.32 9.24
CA LEU A 206 -24.03 -18.21 9.88
C LEU A 206 -25.35 -17.90 9.16
N GLN A 207 -26.41 -17.71 9.94
CA GLN A 207 -27.65 -17.10 9.46
C GLN A 207 -27.48 -15.59 9.56
N ILE A 208 -27.49 -14.90 8.44
CA ILE A 208 -27.19 -13.46 8.37
C ILE A 208 -28.32 -12.68 7.70
N GLU A 209 -28.54 -11.45 8.18
CA GLU A 209 -29.50 -10.51 7.61
C GLU A 209 -28.83 -9.17 7.34
N LYS A 210 -28.68 -8.81 6.06
CA LYS A 210 -28.08 -7.54 5.66
C LYS A 210 -29.07 -6.40 5.78
N LEU A 211 -28.86 -5.51 6.75
CA LEU A 211 -29.69 -4.31 6.94
C LEU A 211 -29.35 -3.23 5.91
N SER A 212 -28.07 -3.02 5.64
CA SER A 212 -27.62 -2.00 4.67
C SER A 212 -26.21 -2.28 4.15
N CYS A 213 -25.93 -1.72 2.97
CA CYS A 213 -24.59 -1.55 2.41
C CYS A 213 -24.43 -0.08 2.01
N GLN A 214 -23.39 0.60 2.51
CA GLN A 214 -23.16 2.02 2.27
C GLN A 214 -21.74 2.25 1.78
N ILE A 215 -21.63 3.01 0.69
CA ILE A 215 -20.33 3.43 0.15
C ILE A 215 -19.75 4.54 1.04
N ALA A 216 -18.53 4.32 1.51
CA ALA A 216 -17.78 5.26 2.35
C ALA A 216 -16.37 5.56 1.81
N ASN A 217 -16.06 5.14 0.57
CA ASN A 217 -14.89 5.53 -0.21
C ASN A 217 -13.55 5.41 0.54
N TRP A 218 -13.34 4.30 1.28
CA TRP A 218 -12.14 4.02 2.08
C TRP A 218 -11.88 5.04 3.20
N ASN A 219 -12.80 5.98 3.44
CA ASN A 219 -12.59 7.19 4.22
C ASN A 219 -13.29 7.14 5.60
N ARG A 220 -12.51 7.32 6.67
CA ARG A 220 -12.98 7.29 8.07
C ARG A 220 -14.11 8.28 8.34
N ALA A 221 -13.99 9.54 7.87
CA ALA A 221 -15.00 10.56 8.13
C ALA A 221 -16.30 10.30 7.36
N GLN A 222 -16.21 9.78 6.13
CA GLN A 222 -17.39 9.37 5.37
C GLN A 222 -18.07 8.17 6.03
N ALA A 223 -17.33 7.18 6.49
CA ALA A 223 -17.83 6.05 7.24
C ALA A 223 -18.55 6.48 8.53
N GLN A 224 -17.96 7.41 9.30
CA GLN A 224 -18.60 8.00 10.48
C GLN A 224 -19.96 8.64 10.14
N ASN A 225 -20.02 9.41 9.06
CA ASN A 225 -21.27 10.05 8.62
C ASN A 225 -22.31 9.02 8.19
N ARG A 226 -21.94 8.00 7.40
CA ARG A 226 -22.85 6.91 7.00
C ARG A 226 -23.33 6.13 8.20
N MET A 227 -22.43 5.76 9.12
CA MET A 227 -22.79 5.01 10.32
C MET A 227 -23.71 5.80 11.24
N THR A 228 -23.51 7.11 11.41
CA THR A 228 -24.42 7.99 12.17
C THR A 228 -25.86 7.91 11.62
N GLN A 229 -26.04 7.89 10.29
CA GLN A 229 -27.36 7.72 9.67
C GLN A 229 -27.94 6.34 9.91
N LEU A 230 -27.12 5.28 9.79
CA LEU A 230 -27.54 3.89 10.01
C LEU A 230 -27.98 3.64 11.47
N ILE A 231 -27.25 4.20 12.43
CA ILE A 231 -27.62 4.13 13.86
C ILE A 231 -29.00 4.80 14.08
N GLY A 232 -29.23 5.97 13.48
CA GLY A 232 -30.52 6.64 13.55
C GLY A 232 -31.67 5.82 12.95
N GLN A 233 -31.41 5.09 11.85
CA GLN A 233 -32.40 4.29 11.13
C GLN A 233 -32.70 2.94 11.81
N TYR A 234 -31.64 2.19 12.18
CA TYR A 234 -31.76 0.82 12.68
C TYR A 234 -31.64 0.71 14.21
N LYS A 235 -31.22 1.79 14.87
CA LYS A 235 -31.06 1.86 16.33
C LYS A 235 -30.21 0.67 16.85
N ASN A 236 -30.75 -0.12 17.77
CA ASN A 236 -30.05 -1.24 18.40
C ASN A 236 -30.14 -2.56 17.60
N CYS A 237 -30.68 -2.52 16.36
CA CYS A 237 -30.78 -3.72 15.54
C CYS A 237 -29.47 -4.08 14.84
N ILE A 238 -28.45 -3.20 14.86
CA ILE A 238 -27.14 -3.50 14.23
C ILE A 238 -26.33 -4.31 15.21
N GLU A 239 -25.99 -5.54 14.85
CA GLU A 239 -25.22 -6.48 15.66
C GLU A 239 -23.78 -6.62 15.18
N LEU A 240 -23.56 -6.34 13.89
CA LEU A 240 -22.26 -6.48 13.24
C LEU A 240 -22.05 -5.35 12.23
N VAL A 241 -20.87 -4.76 12.26
CA VAL A 241 -20.39 -3.81 11.24
C VAL A 241 -19.19 -4.42 10.52
N ILE A 242 -19.32 -4.59 9.23
CA ILE A 242 -18.29 -5.10 8.34
C ILE A 242 -17.80 -3.93 7.49
N ALA A 243 -16.51 -3.59 7.57
CA ALA A 243 -15.91 -2.58 6.74
C ALA A 243 -14.89 -3.20 5.76
N ASN A 244 -14.85 -2.69 4.52
CA ASN A 244 -13.88 -3.16 3.55
C ASN A 244 -12.44 -2.72 3.89
N ASN A 245 -12.25 -1.73 4.80
CA ASN A 245 -10.95 -1.39 5.35
C ASN A 245 -11.04 -0.91 6.83
N ASP A 246 -9.90 -0.81 7.50
CA ASP A 246 -9.81 -0.40 8.90
C ASP A 246 -10.24 1.06 9.11
N ALA A 247 -9.87 1.96 8.22
CA ALA A 247 -10.24 3.37 8.34
C ALA A 247 -11.76 3.55 8.40
N MET A 248 -12.52 2.79 7.60
CA MET A 248 -14.00 2.82 7.66
C MET A 248 -14.55 2.12 8.90
N ALA A 249 -13.90 1.05 9.38
CA ALA A 249 -14.28 0.40 10.64
C ALA A 249 -14.13 1.37 11.83
N LEU A 250 -12.99 2.06 11.90
CA LEU A 250 -12.72 3.09 12.91
C LEU A 250 -13.73 4.25 12.81
N GLY A 251 -14.05 4.70 11.59
CA GLY A 251 -15.08 5.72 11.38
C GLY A 251 -16.47 5.27 11.89
N ALA A 252 -16.82 4.00 11.74
CA ALA A 252 -18.04 3.47 12.31
C ALA A 252 -18.01 3.49 13.84
N MET A 253 -16.90 3.13 14.47
CA MET A 253 -16.68 3.20 15.92
C MET A 253 -16.80 4.65 16.42
N ASP A 254 -16.18 5.61 15.72
CA ASP A 254 -16.27 7.05 16.03
C ASP A 254 -17.73 7.53 16.06
N ALA A 255 -18.62 6.97 15.21
CA ALA A 255 -20.03 7.33 15.19
C ALA A 255 -20.77 6.86 16.46
N TYR A 256 -20.48 5.65 16.94
CA TYR A 256 -21.06 5.12 18.18
C TYR A 256 -20.58 5.90 19.40
N GLU A 257 -19.28 6.22 19.47
CA GLU A 257 -18.70 7.02 20.53
C GLU A 257 -19.32 8.43 20.57
N LYS A 258 -19.39 9.12 19.42
CA LYS A 258 -19.93 10.47 19.28
C LYS A 258 -21.40 10.54 19.70
N LEU A 259 -22.18 9.49 19.47
CA LEU A 259 -23.59 9.42 19.85
C LEU A 259 -23.80 8.97 21.30
N GLY A 260 -22.74 8.59 22.01
CA GLY A 260 -22.83 8.13 23.40
C GLY A 260 -23.67 6.85 23.55
N VAL A 261 -23.60 5.96 22.54
CA VAL A 261 -24.35 4.69 22.61
C VAL A 261 -23.77 3.82 23.72
N THR A 262 -24.66 3.24 24.53
CA THR A 262 -24.23 2.36 25.63
C THR A 262 -23.49 1.14 25.11
N GLU A 263 -22.45 0.70 25.79
CA GLU A 263 -21.55 -0.39 25.39
C GLU A 263 -22.30 -1.68 25.01
N SER A 264 -23.36 -2.04 25.75
CA SER A 264 -24.19 -3.21 25.42
C SER A 264 -24.90 -3.13 24.07
N ASN A 265 -25.03 -1.94 23.49
CA ASN A 265 -25.67 -1.69 22.20
C ASN A 265 -24.66 -1.47 21.08
N VAL A 266 -23.37 -1.39 21.39
CA VAL A 266 -22.31 -1.28 20.38
C VAL A 266 -22.12 -2.63 19.69
N PRO A 267 -22.15 -2.70 18.33
CA PRO A 267 -21.95 -3.93 17.58
C PRO A 267 -20.48 -4.38 17.61
N ALA A 268 -20.21 -5.58 17.13
CA ALA A 268 -18.86 -5.99 16.80
C ALA A 268 -18.42 -5.35 15.46
N PHE A 269 -17.15 -4.94 15.37
CA PHE A 269 -16.56 -4.31 14.17
C PHE A 269 -15.46 -5.18 13.60
N PHE A 270 -15.41 -5.26 12.25
CA PHE A 270 -14.38 -5.99 11.52
C PHE A 270 -13.86 -5.14 10.37
N GLY A 271 -12.53 -5.09 10.25
CA GLY A 271 -11.80 -4.35 9.22
C GLY A 271 -11.01 -5.24 8.27
N VAL A 272 -10.24 -4.59 7.42
CA VAL A 272 -9.22 -5.14 6.53
C VAL A 272 -8.13 -4.09 6.41
N ASP A 273 -6.92 -4.47 6.20
CA ASP A 273 -5.65 -3.82 5.93
C ASP A 273 -4.63 -4.00 7.05
N GLY A 274 -5.01 -4.00 8.32
CA GLY A 274 -4.05 -4.02 9.42
C GLY A 274 -3.21 -2.73 9.43
N THR A 275 -3.88 -1.58 9.26
CA THR A 275 -3.23 -0.27 9.42
C THR A 275 -2.79 -0.08 10.87
N ASP A 276 -1.85 0.82 11.12
CA ASP A 276 -1.33 1.05 12.46
C ASP A 276 -2.46 1.38 13.46
N ASP A 277 -3.38 2.29 13.10
CA ASP A 277 -4.58 2.58 13.89
C ASP A 277 -5.52 1.37 14.03
N GLY A 278 -5.65 0.54 12.98
CA GLY A 278 -6.45 -0.68 12.97
C GLY A 278 -5.90 -1.72 13.93
N LEU A 279 -4.58 -1.96 13.90
CA LEU A 279 -3.88 -2.87 14.81
C LEU A 279 -4.00 -2.39 16.28
N GLU A 280 -3.83 -1.10 16.53
CA GLU A 280 -4.05 -0.51 17.85
C GLU A 280 -5.48 -0.75 18.35
N ALA A 281 -6.48 -0.57 17.49
CA ALA A 281 -7.87 -0.83 17.84
C ALA A 281 -8.15 -2.32 18.15
N VAL A 282 -7.50 -3.26 17.43
CA VAL A 282 -7.56 -4.69 17.75
C VAL A 282 -6.88 -4.98 19.10
N GLN A 283 -5.70 -4.41 19.37
CA GLN A 283 -4.97 -4.55 20.63
C GLN A 283 -5.80 -4.06 21.82
N GLN A 284 -6.56 -2.96 21.61
CA GLN A 284 -7.48 -2.42 22.61
C GLN A 284 -8.83 -3.17 22.67
N SER A 285 -9.03 -4.24 21.90
CA SER A 285 -10.29 -5.00 21.77
C SER A 285 -11.50 -4.15 21.36
N LYS A 286 -11.26 -3.00 20.70
CA LYS A 286 -12.30 -2.13 20.12
C LYS A 286 -12.72 -2.61 18.75
N LEU A 287 -11.76 -3.03 17.93
CA LEU A 287 -11.96 -3.75 16.68
C LEU A 287 -11.83 -5.24 16.98
N ALA A 288 -12.85 -6.03 16.66
CA ALA A 288 -12.87 -7.46 17.00
C ALA A 288 -11.76 -8.24 16.26
N ALA A 289 -11.52 -7.90 15.00
CA ALA A 289 -10.44 -8.44 14.19
C ALA A 289 -10.24 -7.59 12.93
N THR A 290 -9.07 -7.72 12.33
CA THR A 290 -8.77 -7.23 10.97
C THR A 290 -8.08 -8.31 10.14
N VAL A 291 -7.96 -8.07 8.84
CA VAL A 291 -7.20 -8.91 7.90
C VAL A 291 -6.01 -8.10 7.43
N TYR A 292 -4.82 -8.49 7.84
CA TYR A 292 -3.58 -7.79 7.52
C TYR A 292 -3.24 -7.91 6.05
N ASN A 293 -3.05 -6.78 5.40
CA ASN A 293 -2.59 -6.62 4.03
C ASN A 293 -1.10 -6.30 4.08
N ASP A 294 -0.24 -7.26 3.79
CA ASP A 294 1.22 -7.19 4.02
C ASP A 294 1.88 -6.00 3.31
N LYS A 295 1.76 -4.81 3.91
CA LYS A 295 2.32 -3.55 3.39
C LYS A 295 3.85 -3.58 3.31
N GLU A 296 4.51 -4.27 4.24
CA GLU A 296 5.96 -4.42 4.27
C GLU A 296 6.47 -5.32 3.14
N GLY A 297 5.82 -6.46 2.94
CA GLY A 297 6.14 -7.36 1.84
C GLY A 297 5.88 -6.71 0.48
N GLN A 298 4.76 -5.97 0.33
CA GLN A 298 4.46 -5.21 -0.89
C GLN A 298 5.52 -4.14 -1.12
N ALA A 299 5.84 -3.31 -0.14
CA ALA A 299 6.86 -2.26 -0.24
C ALA A 299 8.24 -2.83 -0.62
N ARG A 300 8.63 -3.95 0.00
CA ARG A 300 9.89 -4.64 -0.31
C ARG A 300 9.90 -5.18 -1.73
N ALA A 301 8.81 -5.80 -2.17
CA ALA A 301 8.69 -6.30 -3.54
C ALA A 301 8.75 -5.16 -4.57
N MET A 302 8.05 -4.04 -4.31
CA MET A 302 8.10 -2.83 -5.14
C MET A 302 9.52 -2.28 -5.23
N ALA A 303 10.23 -2.14 -4.10
CA ALA A 303 11.58 -1.59 -4.05
C ALA A 303 12.57 -2.48 -4.81
N GLN A 304 12.50 -3.79 -4.63
CA GLN A 304 13.33 -4.74 -5.38
C GLN A 304 13.06 -4.69 -6.88
N LEU A 305 11.78 -4.66 -7.29
CA LEU A 305 11.40 -4.55 -8.69
C LEU A 305 11.87 -3.23 -9.30
N ALA A 306 11.67 -2.09 -8.61
CA ALA A 306 12.09 -0.79 -9.07
C ALA A 306 13.61 -0.73 -9.27
N TYR A 307 14.37 -1.21 -8.30
CA TYR A 307 15.82 -1.29 -8.39
C TYR A 307 16.29 -2.16 -9.57
N LEU A 308 15.73 -3.37 -9.72
CA LEU A 308 16.12 -4.27 -10.80
C LEU A 308 15.70 -3.74 -12.17
N ALA A 309 14.51 -3.15 -12.28
CA ALA A 309 14.02 -2.56 -13.52
C ALA A 309 14.88 -1.36 -13.96
N ALA A 310 15.23 -0.46 -13.04
CA ALA A 310 16.04 0.72 -13.32
C ALA A 310 17.51 0.38 -13.66
N THR A 311 18.05 -0.71 -13.08
CA THR A 311 19.47 -1.10 -13.27
C THR A 311 19.69 -2.13 -14.37
N GLY A 312 18.62 -2.68 -14.98
CA GLY A 312 18.69 -3.81 -15.90
C GLY A 312 19.13 -5.11 -15.19
N GLY A 313 18.86 -5.22 -13.90
CA GLY A 313 19.19 -6.38 -13.08
C GLY A 313 18.37 -7.61 -13.42
N SER A 314 18.82 -8.78 -12.97
CA SER A 314 18.13 -10.05 -13.22
C SER A 314 16.91 -10.22 -12.34
N MET A 315 15.74 -10.38 -12.93
CA MET A 315 14.46 -10.65 -12.24
C MET A 315 14.25 -12.12 -11.83
N LYS A 316 15.25 -12.98 -12.00
CA LYS A 316 15.11 -14.45 -11.76
C LYS A 316 14.72 -14.83 -10.33
N ASN A 317 15.05 -13.98 -9.36
CA ASN A 317 14.75 -14.23 -7.95
C ASN A 317 13.39 -13.66 -7.51
N ILE A 318 12.71 -12.90 -8.37
CA ILE A 318 11.36 -12.41 -8.11
C ILE A 318 10.38 -13.56 -8.38
N LYS A 319 9.52 -13.85 -7.41
CA LYS A 319 8.47 -14.86 -7.53
C LYS A 319 7.26 -14.28 -8.24
N PHE A 320 7.33 -14.23 -9.55
CA PHE A 320 6.19 -13.81 -10.35
C PHE A 320 5.16 -14.92 -10.52
N GLU A 321 3.88 -14.56 -10.44
CA GLU A 321 2.79 -15.27 -11.06
C GLU A 321 2.57 -14.68 -12.45
N ASP A 322 2.37 -15.52 -13.47
CA ASP A 322 2.21 -15.14 -14.88
C ASP A 322 3.26 -14.16 -15.41
N LYS A 323 4.49 -14.21 -14.85
CA LYS A 323 5.66 -13.39 -15.20
C LYS A 323 5.54 -11.89 -14.88
N LYS A 324 4.42 -11.41 -14.34
CA LYS A 324 4.12 -9.98 -14.16
C LYS A 324 3.61 -9.63 -12.78
N TYR A 325 2.95 -10.57 -12.09
CA TYR A 325 2.26 -10.30 -10.83
C TYR A 325 3.09 -10.80 -9.65
N VAL A 326 3.17 -9.98 -8.62
CA VAL A 326 3.67 -10.36 -7.30
C VAL A 326 2.53 -10.16 -6.31
N TYR A 327 1.92 -11.26 -5.89
CA TYR A 327 0.86 -11.24 -4.89
C TYR A 327 1.41 -11.60 -3.52
N LEU A 328 1.15 -10.74 -2.54
CA LEU A 328 1.43 -10.99 -1.13
C LEU A 328 0.18 -11.60 -0.47
N PRO A 329 0.36 -12.57 0.45
CA PRO A 329 -0.77 -13.16 1.15
C PRO A 329 -1.36 -12.19 2.17
N TYR A 330 -2.64 -12.34 2.46
CA TYR A 330 -3.26 -11.74 3.65
C TYR A 330 -3.06 -12.63 4.87
N GLU A 331 -3.16 -12.04 6.07
CA GLU A 331 -3.09 -12.75 7.34
C GLU A 331 -4.24 -12.31 8.26
N LYS A 332 -4.74 -13.24 9.10
CA LYS A 332 -5.79 -12.95 10.07
C LYS A 332 -5.18 -12.33 11.32
N VAL A 333 -5.76 -11.23 11.80
CA VAL A 333 -5.34 -10.56 13.03
C VAL A 333 -6.48 -10.48 14.02
N THR A 334 -6.23 -10.99 15.20
CA THR A 334 -7.14 -10.99 16.37
C THR A 334 -6.38 -10.45 17.59
N PRO A 335 -7.05 -10.15 18.71
CA PRO A 335 -6.36 -9.77 19.93
C PRO A 335 -5.30 -10.76 20.41
N ASP A 336 -5.41 -12.05 20.03
CA ASP A 336 -4.49 -13.09 20.47
C ASP A 336 -3.11 -13.00 19.77
N ASN A 337 -3.06 -12.50 18.52
CA ASN A 337 -1.82 -12.45 17.73
C ASN A 337 -1.44 -11.05 17.24
N VAL A 338 -2.19 -10.01 17.56
CA VAL A 338 -1.96 -8.65 17.09
C VAL A 338 -0.56 -8.12 17.41
N ASN A 339 0.04 -8.55 18.52
CA ASN A 339 1.38 -8.14 18.91
C ASN A 339 2.49 -8.61 17.94
N GLU A 340 2.21 -9.57 17.06
CA GLU A 340 3.13 -10.02 16.03
C GLU A 340 3.21 -9.02 14.85
N PHE A 341 2.19 -8.14 14.72
CA PHE A 341 2.03 -7.17 13.64
C PHE A 341 2.32 -5.73 14.07
N VAL A 342 2.25 -5.44 15.38
CA VAL A 342 2.60 -4.11 15.92
C VAL A 342 4.11 -4.00 15.98
N LYS A 343 4.65 -2.95 15.34
CA LYS A 343 6.08 -2.65 15.42
C LYS A 343 6.35 -1.81 16.66
N ASP A 344 7.33 -2.20 17.45
CA ASP A 344 7.88 -1.30 18.46
C ASP A 344 8.46 -0.07 17.75
N GLU A 345 7.98 1.11 18.08
CA GLU A 345 8.62 2.37 17.66
C GLU A 345 10.06 2.39 18.21
N GLN A 346 11.04 2.17 17.32
CA GLN A 346 12.47 2.34 17.66
C GLN A 346 12.95 3.72 17.28
#